data_6bd6f0beb7cebf52310b2c5f651130ea
#
_entry.id   6bd6f0beb7cebf52310b2c5f651130ea
#
_cell.length_a   1.000
_cell.length_b   1.000
_cell.length_c   1.000
_cell.angle_alpha   90.00
_cell.angle_beta   90.00
_cell.angle_gamma   90.00
#
_symmetry.space_group_name_H-M   'P 1'
#
loop_
_entity.id
_entity.type
_entity.pdbx_description
1 polymer ?
#
loop_
_entity_poly.entity_id
_entity_poly.type
_entity_poly.pdbx_seq_one_letter_code
_entity_poly.pdbx_strand_id
1 'polypeptide(L)'
;MATPIYPPAGPYETGFLDTGDGNRVYYEQIGSPAGKPVVSVHGGPGAGSPRRPLRAWDPTRYRVIRFDQRNCGRSTPHGSDPAADMRLNTTWHLVDDMERLREHLGVERWLVSGASWGVTLALAYAQRHPDRVSELLLQAVMTSSRSEIDWLYRGAGRFHPEAWERFRAGVPEDERDGDLLAAYVRLMESPDRAVRARAAADWLGWEDAVITGEPNGVPGMYSDRDVDEQIAFVRICAHFFSHGAWLEEDQLVRDAGKLAGIPGLVATGRHDMGCPPHTAWELAKAWPDARLHISDDSGHVGSESMMRVVRDAIEEFKDR
;
A
#
# COMPACT_ATOMS: atom_id res chain seq x y z
N MET A 1 17.25 23.68 -9.41
CA MET A 1 17.84 23.53 -8.06
C MET A 1 17.48 22.14 -7.56
N ALA A 2 18.31 21.48 -6.76
CA ALA A 2 17.93 20.16 -6.20
C ALA A 2 16.80 20.36 -5.19
N THR A 3 15.73 19.56 -5.29
CA THR A 3 14.61 19.60 -4.36
C THR A 3 15.07 19.19 -2.97
N PRO A 4 14.74 19.92 -1.91
CA PRO A 4 15.31 19.70 -0.59
C PRO A 4 14.90 18.33 0.00
N ILE A 5 15.84 17.73 0.71
CA ILE A 5 15.55 16.66 1.68
C ILE A 5 15.58 17.33 3.05
N TYR A 6 14.44 17.30 3.74
CA TYR A 6 14.29 17.99 5.01
C TYR A 6 14.97 17.25 6.18
N PRO A 7 15.29 17.96 7.27
CA PRO A 7 15.70 17.30 8.50
C PRO A 7 14.71 16.25 8.96
N PRO A 8 15.16 15.16 9.59
CA PRO A 8 14.27 14.10 10.06
C PRO A 8 13.27 14.65 11.09
N ALA A 9 11.98 14.46 10.84
CA ALA A 9 10.92 14.83 11.75
C ALA A 9 10.24 13.57 12.31
N GLY A 10 10.07 13.54 13.61
CA GLY A 10 9.28 12.53 14.32
C GLY A 10 7.85 13.02 14.62
N PRO A 11 6.98 12.15 15.15
CA PRO A 11 5.62 12.52 15.49
C PRO A 11 5.59 13.48 16.69
N TYR A 12 4.74 14.50 16.59
CA TYR A 12 4.41 15.36 17.72
C TYR A 12 3.18 14.86 18.48
N GLU A 13 2.37 14.02 17.84
CA GLU A 13 1.17 13.42 18.42
C GLU A 13 0.96 12.02 17.89
N THR A 14 0.50 11.12 18.75
CA THR A 14 0.12 9.74 18.40
C THR A 14 -1.16 9.37 19.13
N GLY A 15 -1.95 8.47 18.53
CA GLY A 15 -3.20 8.04 19.14
C GLY A 15 -3.76 6.78 18.52
N PHE A 16 -4.95 6.42 19.00
CA PHE A 16 -5.74 5.33 18.45
C PHE A 16 -7.14 5.83 18.12
N LEU A 17 -7.58 5.56 16.92
CA LEU A 17 -8.97 5.73 16.49
C LEU A 17 -9.74 4.44 16.82
N ASP A 18 -10.78 4.52 17.64
CA ASP A 18 -11.73 3.44 17.83
C ASP A 18 -12.69 3.40 16.64
N THR A 19 -12.75 2.27 15.93
CA THR A 19 -13.61 2.11 14.77
C THR A 19 -15.04 1.70 15.11
N GLY A 20 -15.33 1.39 16.38
CA GLY A 20 -16.66 1.04 16.88
C GLY A 20 -17.04 -0.42 16.69
N ASP A 21 -16.15 -1.24 16.15
CA ASP A 21 -16.35 -2.67 15.87
C ASP A 21 -15.31 -3.58 16.53
N GLY A 22 -14.57 -3.03 17.52
CA GLY A 22 -13.52 -3.72 18.25
C GLY A 22 -12.11 -3.55 17.67
N ASN A 23 -11.97 -2.87 16.53
CA ASN A 23 -10.67 -2.48 15.99
C ASN A 23 -10.26 -1.10 16.51
N ARG A 24 -8.95 -0.91 16.70
CA ARG A 24 -8.34 0.38 17.05
C ARG A 24 -7.19 0.65 16.10
N VAL A 25 -7.34 1.67 15.27
CA VAL A 25 -6.38 2.08 14.25
C VAL A 25 -5.39 3.06 14.86
N TYR A 26 -4.11 2.70 14.88
CA TYR A 26 -3.04 3.60 15.33
C TYR A 26 -2.80 4.69 14.30
N TYR A 27 -2.60 5.92 14.76
CA TYR A 27 -2.17 7.04 13.93
C TYR A 27 -1.08 7.88 14.59
N GLU A 28 -0.34 8.59 13.77
CA GLU A 28 0.65 9.58 14.21
C GLU A 28 0.62 10.82 13.32
N GLN A 29 0.91 11.98 13.90
CA GLN A 29 0.96 13.26 13.22
C GLN A 29 2.37 13.83 13.28
N ILE A 30 2.91 14.25 12.15
CA ILE A 30 4.31 14.69 11.97
C ILE A 30 4.32 16.04 11.28
N GLY A 31 5.21 16.93 11.69
CA GLY A 31 5.40 18.26 11.10
C GLY A 31 4.60 19.35 11.81
N SER A 32 4.01 20.28 11.06
CA SER A 32 3.29 21.44 11.63
C SER A 32 1.82 21.15 11.86
N PRO A 33 1.29 21.31 13.09
CA PRO A 33 -0.14 21.14 13.36
C PRO A 33 -1.04 22.07 12.52
N ALA A 34 -0.53 23.23 12.10
CA ALA A 34 -1.24 24.19 11.24
C ALA A 34 -0.88 24.03 9.76
N GLY A 35 -0.06 23.03 9.40
CA GLY A 35 0.37 22.79 8.04
C GLY A 35 -0.72 22.15 7.17
N LYS A 36 -0.46 22.10 5.85
CA LYS A 36 -1.35 21.43 4.90
C LYS A 36 -1.50 19.95 5.24
N PRO A 37 -2.73 19.45 5.43
CA PRO A 37 -2.94 18.06 5.81
C PRO A 37 -2.58 17.09 4.69
N VAL A 38 -1.86 16.02 5.06
CA VAL A 38 -1.52 14.91 4.18
C VAL A 38 -1.82 13.60 4.91
N VAL A 39 -2.55 12.70 4.29
CA VAL A 39 -2.63 11.31 4.76
C VAL A 39 -1.70 10.43 3.93
N SER A 40 -0.83 9.69 4.61
CA SER A 40 0.08 8.72 4.00
C SER A 40 -0.47 7.31 4.16
N VAL A 41 -0.81 6.70 3.04
CA VAL A 41 -1.43 5.37 2.96
C VAL A 41 -0.36 4.34 2.62
N HIS A 42 -0.05 3.46 3.57
CA HIS A 42 0.98 2.44 3.37
C HIS A 42 0.51 1.30 2.47
N GLY A 43 1.48 0.59 1.88
CA GLY A 43 1.27 -0.55 1.00
C GLY A 43 1.07 -1.88 1.73
N GLY A 44 1.30 -2.94 1.03
CA GLY A 44 1.13 -4.33 1.41
C GLY A 44 0.07 -5.00 0.53
N PRO A 45 -1.20 -5.17 1.03
CA PRO A 45 -1.82 -4.64 2.26
C PRO A 45 -1.17 -5.17 3.53
N GLY A 46 -1.26 -4.38 4.61
CA GLY A 46 -0.77 -4.84 5.92
C GLY A 46 0.70 -4.55 6.25
N ALA A 47 1.40 -3.73 5.45
CA ALA A 47 2.81 -3.41 5.74
C ALA A 47 3.02 -2.56 7.01
N GLY A 48 2.00 -1.84 7.45
CA GLY A 48 2.12 -0.83 8.49
C GLY A 48 2.86 0.43 8.01
N SER A 49 2.74 1.51 8.73
CA SER A 49 3.42 2.77 8.42
C SER A 49 4.92 2.68 8.72
N PRO A 50 5.77 3.24 7.87
CA PRO A 50 7.22 3.24 8.10
C PRO A 50 7.56 3.89 9.45
N ARG A 51 8.36 3.21 10.29
CA ARG A 51 8.84 3.75 11.58
C ARG A 51 9.98 4.76 11.44
N ARG A 52 10.51 4.93 10.22
CA ARG A 52 11.59 5.89 9.94
C ARG A 52 11.07 7.34 9.94
N PRO A 53 11.92 8.31 10.36
CA PRO A 53 11.58 9.72 10.30
C PRO A 53 11.22 10.19 8.90
N LEU A 54 10.31 11.17 8.83
CA LEU A 54 9.89 11.80 7.59
C LEU A 54 10.98 12.76 7.08
N ARG A 55 11.26 12.75 5.77
CA ARG A 55 12.27 13.62 5.14
C ARG A 55 11.85 14.23 3.80
N ALA A 56 10.80 13.70 3.16
CA ALA A 56 10.35 14.18 1.85
C ALA A 56 9.41 15.39 1.96
N TRP A 57 8.83 15.62 3.11
CA TRP A 57 7.82 16.65 3.36
C TRP A 57 8.42 17.76 4.23
N ASP A 58 8.17 19.03 3.86
CA ASP A 58 8.56 20.17 4.67
C ASP A 58 7.80 20.15 6.02
N PRO A 59 8.48 19.89 7.14
CA PRO A 59 7.81 19.76 8.42
C PRO A 59 7.26 21.10 8.97
N THR A 60 7.58 22.22 8.33
CA THR A 60 7.05 23.55 8.69
C THR A 60 5.78 23.90 7.91
N ARG A 61 5.53 23.22 6.78
CA ARG A 61 4.43 23.50 5.87
C ARG A 61 3.37 22.39 5.82
N TYR A 62 3.74 21.17 6.17
CA TYR A 62 2.86 20.02 6.12
C TYR A 62 2.52 19.46 7.50
N ARG A 63 1.28 18.98 7.64
CA ARG A 63 0.78 18.13 8.71
C ARG A 63 0.59 16.73 8.13
N VAL A 64 1.59 15.87 8.29
CA VAL A 64 1.55 14.51 7.73
C VAL A 64 0.96 13.54 8.74
N ILE A 65 -0.15 12.93 8.37
CA ILE A 65 -0.84 11.91 9.14
C ILE A 65 -0.43 10.54 8.56
N ARG A 66 0.13 9.67 9.38
CA ARG A 66 0.35 8.25 9.10
C ARG A 66 -0.59 7.44 9.96
N PHE A 67 -1.08 6.33 9.45
CA PHE A 67 -1.87 5.39 10.23
C PHE A 67 -1.52 3.96 9.84
N ASP A 68 -1.57 3.05 10.79
CA ASP A 68 -1.45 1.63 10.52
C ASP A 68 -2.86 1.10 10.23
N GLN A 69 -3.09 0.56 9.03
CA GLN A 69 -4.38 -0.02 8.65
C GLN A 69 -4.76 -1.14 9.63
N ARG A 70 -6.01 -1.63 9.58
CA ARG A 70 -6.48 -2.67 10.49
C ARG A 70 -5.54 -3.88 10.51
N ASN A 71 -5.37 -4.44 11.67
CA ASN A 71 -4.66 -5.69 11.96
C ASN A 71 -3.15 -5.68 11.63
N CYS A 72 -2.54 -4.54 11.34
CA CYS A 72 -1.10 -4.46 11.10
C CYS A 72 -0.39 -3.41 11.97
N GLY A 73 0.93 -3.51 12.04
CA GLY A 73 1.76 -2.57 12.75
C GLY A 73 1.38 -2.42 14.23
N ARG A 74 0.93 -1.21 14.60
CA ARG A 74 0.52 -0.87 15.98
C ARG A 74 -0.99 -0.95 16.20
N SER A 75 -1.78 -1.17 15.14
CA SER A 75 -3.24 -1.32 15.20
C SER A 75 -3.64 -2.65 15.86
N THR A 76 -4.79 -2.65 16.53
CA THR A 76 -5.27 -3.82 17.27
C THR A 76 -6.72 -4.16 16.93
N PRO A 77 -7.11 -5.48 16.97
CA PRO A 77 -6.24 -6.64 17.23
C PRO A 77 -5.20 -6.83 16.13
N HIS A 78 -4.04 -7.40 16.45
CA HIS A 78 -2.98 -7.66 15.47
C HIS A 78 -3.29 -8.89 14.62
N GLY A 79 -2.97 -8.86 13.32
CA GLY A 79 -3.30 -9.93 12.37
C GLY A 79 -2.62 -11.28 12.63
N SER A 80 -1.54 -11.32 13.43
CA SER A 80 -0.93 -12.56 13.90
C SER A 80 -1.75 -13.28 14.97
N ASP A 81 -2.65 -12.56 15.65
CA ASP A 81 -3.60 -13.17 16.58
C ASP A 81 -4.67 -13.95 15.80
N PRO A 82 -4.79 -15.28 15.98
CA PRO A 82 -5.81 -16.05 15.29
C PRO A 82 -7.25 -15.63 15.65
N ALA A 83 -7.45 -14.95 16.78
CA ALA A 83 -8.75 -14.44 17.20
C ALA A 83 -9.15 -13.14 16.47
N ALA A 84 -8.24 -12.48 15.75
CA ALA A 84 -8.56 -11.30 14.96
C ALA A 84 -9.56 -11.65 13.84
N ASP A 85 -10.70 -10.96 13.82
CA ASP A 85 -11.75 -11.21 12.83
C ASP A 85 -11.44 -10.48 11.52
N MET A 86 -10.90 -11.22 10.55
CA MET A 86 -10.55 -10.67 9.23
C MET A 86 -11.77 -10.23 8.40
N ARG A 87 -12.98 -10.66 8.72
CA ARG A 87 -14.21 -10.22 8.02
C ARG A 87 -14.47 -8.73 8.21
N LEU A 88 -13.93 -8.14 9.28
CA LEU A 88 -13.98 -6.71 9.58
C LEU A 88 -12.81 -5.92 8.96
N ASN A 89 -12.03 -6.53 8.07
CA ASN A 89 -10.91 -5.89 7.36
C ASN A 89 -11.08 -6.06 5.85
N THR A 90 -11.78 -5.14 5.23
CA THR A 90 -12.01 -5.05 3.78
C THR A 90 -11.64 -3.66 3.29
N THR A 91 -11.50 -3.47 1.99
CA THR A 91 -11.24 -2.14 1.40
C THR A 91 -12.23 -1.09 1.91
N TRP A 92 -13.51 -1.46 2.04
CA TRP A 92 -14.55 -0.52 2.45
C TRP A 92 -14.48 -0.16 3.93
N HIS A 93 -14.09 -1.08 4.81
CA HIS A 93 -13.78 -0.75 6.20
C HIS A 93 -12.59 0.22 6.30
N LEU A 94 -11.54 0.01 5.48
CA LEU A 94 -10.38 0.90 5.47
C LEU A 94 -10.72 2.30 4.91
N VAL A 95 -11.58 2.39 3.90
CA VAL A 95 -12.10 3.66 3.39
C VAL A 95 -12.89 4.40 4.47
N ASP A 96 -13.77 3.70 5.19
CA ASP A 96 -14.56 4.27 6.29
C ASP A 96 -13.65 4.69 7.47
N ASP A 97 -12.59 3.93 7.76
CA ASP A 97 -11.60 4.30 8.78
C ASP A 97 -10.82 5.57 8.40
N MET A 98 -10.45 5.72 7.13
CA MET A 98 -9.82 6.96 6.65
C MET A 98 -10.74 8.17 6.85
N GLU A 99 -12.01 8.04 6.51
CA GLU A 99 -12.97 9.15 6.69
C GLU A 99 -13.19 9.48 8.18
N ARG A 100 -13.35 8.46 9.03
CA ARG A 100 -13.42 8.65 10.49
C ARG A 100 -12.15 9.29 11.06
N LEU A 101 -10.96 8.90 10.56
CA LEU A 101 -9.70 9.49 10.98
C LEU A 101 -9.62 10.96 10.58
N ARG A 102 -10.04 11.31 9.36
CA ARG A 102 -10.11 12.68 8.88
C ARG A 102 -10.98 13.54 9.79
N GLU A 103 -12.19 13.06 10.11
CA GLU A 103 -13.14 13.76 11.00
C GLU A 103 -12.60 13.87 12.43
N HIS A 104 -12.04 12.79 12.98
CA HIS A 104 -11.42 12.77 14.32
C HIS A 104 -10.32 13.81 14.48
N LEU A 105 -9.53 14.03 13.41
CA LEU A 105 -8.43 14.99 13.40
C LEU A 105 -8.85 16.41 12.98
N GLY A 106 -10.15 16.65 12.74
CA GLY A 106 -10.68 17.94 12.32
C GLY A 106 -10.15 18.42 10.97
N VAL A 107 -9.82 17.50 10.07
CA VAL A 107 -9.32 17.81 8.72
C VAL A 107 -10.49 17.94 7.76
N GLU A 108 -10.62 19.07 7.05
CA GLU A 108 -11.66 19.25 6.04
C GLU A 108 -11.35 18.50 4.75
N ARG A 109 -10.16 18.72 4.23
CA ARG A 109 -9.61 18.06 3.02
C ARG A 109 -8.13 17.77 3.24
N TRP A 110 -7.63 16.73 2.61
CA TRP A 110 -6.21 16.37 2.67
C TRP A 110 -5.64 15.93 1.31
N LEU A 111 -4.34 16.12 1.15
CA LEU A 111 -3.60 15.43 0.12
C LEU A 111 -3.51 13.95 0.51
N VAL A 112 -3.84 13.04 -0.42
CA VAL A 112 -3.72 11.60 -0.20
C VAL A 112 -2.50 11.08 -0.94
N SER A 113 -1.55 10.51 -0.19
CA SER A 113 -0.31 9.92 -0.72
C SER A 113 -0.31 8.41 -0.51
N GLY A 114 -0.23 7.64 -1.58
CA GLY A 114 -0.21 6.17 -1.55
C GLY A 114 0.89 5.56 -2.39
N ALA A 115 1.36 4.36 -1.98
CA ALA A 115 2.31 3.58 -2.76
C ALA A 115 1.91 2.10 -2.75
N SER A 116 2.09 1.40 -3.89
CA SER A 116 1.73 -0.02 -4.04
C SER A 116 0.24 -0.25 -3.70
N TRP A 117 -0.09 -1.21 -2.83
CA TRP A 117 -1.45 -1.37 -2.29
C TRP A 117 -2.05 -0.05 -1.77
N GLY A 118 -1.23 0.84 -1.20
CA GLY A 118 -1.72 2.14 -0.74
C GLY A 118 -2.35 2.99 -1.83
N VAL A 119 -2.05 2.74 -3.11
CA VAL A 119 -2.72 3.37 -4.26
C VAL A 119 -4.13 2.84 -4.43
N THR A 120 -4.34 1.52 -4.30
CA THR A 120 -5.68 0.91 -4.32
C THR A 120 -6.60 1.59 -3.30
N LEU A 121 -6.13 1.70 -2.05
CA LEU A 121 -6.91 2.32 -0.98
C LEU A 121 -7.09 3.82 -1.19
N ALA A 122 -6.05 4.54 -1.63
CA ALA A 122 -6.11 5.97 -1.93
C ALA A 122 -7.14 6.29 -3.03
N LEU A 123 -7.15 5.49 -4.11
CA LEU A 123 -8.12 5.65 -5.20
C LEU A 123 -9.54 5.30 -4.76
N ALA A 124 -9.73 4.18 -4.03
CA ALA A 124 -11.04 3.79 -3.50
C ALA A 124 -11.62 4.90 -2.60
N TYR A 125 -10.79 5.47 -1.72
CA TYR A 125 -11.17 6.60 -0.87
C TYR A 125 -11.50 7.85 -1.69
N ALA A 126 -10.61 8.27 -2.60
CA ALA A 126 -10.79 9.48 -3.37
C ALA A 126 -12.01 9.43 -4.30
N GLN A 127 -12.30 8.26 -4.88
CA GLN A 127 -13.48 8.07 -5.73
C GLN A 127 -14.79 8.05 -4.94
N ARG A 128 -14.75 7.68 -3.66
CA ARG A 128 -15.92 7.70 -2.76
C ARG A 128 -16.10 9.06 -2.09
N HIS A 129 -15.03 9.79 -1.82
CA HIS A 129 -15.02 11.07 -1.11
C HIS A 129 -14.21 12.14 -1.87
N PRO A 130 -14.55 12.44 -3.15
CA PRO A 130 -13.73 13.36 -3.97
C PRO A 130 -13.63 14.76 -3.36
N ASP A 131 -14.66 15.22 -2.66
CA ASP A 131 -14.69 16.53 -1.99
C ASP A 131 -13.76 16.60 -0.77
N ARG A 132 -13.22 15.47 -0.29
CA ARG A 132 -12.29 15.37 0.84
C ARG A 132 -10.83 15.28 0.42
N VAL A 133 -10.55 15.25 -0.88
CA VAL A 133 -9.21 15.13 -1.43
C VAL A 133 -8.82 16.42 -2.13
N SER A 134 -7.68 16.99 -1.74
CA SER A 134 -7.12 18.17 -2.40
C SER A 134 -6.23 17.79 -3.57
N GLU A 135 -5.34 16.82 -3.39
CA GLU A 135 -4.43 16.28 -4.42
C GLU A 135 -4.20 14.77 -4.17
N LEU A 136 -3.71 14.09 -5.21
CA LEU A 136 -3.26 12.69 -5.11
C LEU A 136 -1.79 12.56 -5.51
N LEU A 137 -1.02 11.84 -4.68
CA LEU A 137 0.37 11.48 -4.97
C LEU A 137 0.52 9.96 -4.93
N LEU A 138 0.56 9.33 -6.10
CA LEU A 138 0.48 7.89 -6.27
C LEU A 138 1.80 7.33 -6.84
N GLN A 139 2.37 6.32 -6.17
CA GLN A 139 3.65 5.72 -6.54
C GLN A 139 3.52 4.19 -6.64
N ALA A 140 4.27 3.55 -7.56
CA ALA A 140 4.23 2.09 -7.77
C ALA A 140 2.78 1.59 -7.85
N VAL A 141 2.07 2.00 -8.88
CA VAL A 141 0.60 1.97 -8.95
C VAL A 141 0.06 0.54 -9.03
N MET A 142 -0.77 0.18 -8.06
CA MET A 142 -1.57 -1.03 -8.02
C MET A 142 -3.05 -0.65 -7.83
N THR A 143 -3.94 -1.29 -8.57
CA THR A 143 -5.41 -1.14 -8.45
C THR A 143 -6.08 -2.40 -7.91
N SER A 144 -5.30 -3.45 -7.69
CA SER A 144 -5.76 -4.77 -7.22
C SER A 144 -6.78 -5.44 -8.16
N SER A 145 -6.67 -5.17 -9.48
CA SER A 145 -7.42 -5.93 -10.47
C SER A 145 -7.00 -7.41 -10.46
N ARG A 146 -7.87 -8.29 -10.92
CA ARG A 146 -7.52 -9.72 -11.03
C ARG A 146 -6.32 -9.95 -11.93
N SER A 147 -6.20 -9.17 -13.00
CA SER A 147 -5.06 -9.26 -13.92
C SER A 147 -3.73 -8.90 -13.23
N GLU A 148 -3.69 -7.92 -12.34
CA GLU A 148 -2.50 -7.56 -11.56
C GLU A 148 -2.17 -8.63 -10.52
N ILE A 149 -3.17 -9.15 -9.82
CA ILE A 149 -3.01 -10.23 -8.86
C ILE A 149 -2.52 -11.52 -9.54
N ASP A 150 -3.11 -11.89 -10.68
CA ASP A 150 -2.68 -13.05 -11.49
C ASP A 150 -1.27 -12.85 -12.05
N TRP A 151 -0.91 -11.62 -12.44
CA TRP A 151 0.45 -11.31 -12.83
C TRP A 151 1.43 -11.58 -11.68
N LEU A 152 1.19 -10.98 -10.50
CA LEU A 152 2.12 -11.08 -9.37
C LEU A 152 2.26 -12.52 -8.87
N TYR A 153 1.15 -13.25 -8.70
CA TYR A 153 1.15 -14.58 -8.11
C TYR A 153 1.11 -15.74 -9.11
N ARG A 154 1.33 -15.45 -10.41
CA ARG A 154 1.41 -16.49 -11.45
C ARG A 154 2.28 -16.06 -12.64
N GLY A 155 2.00 -14.91 -13.25
CA GLY A 155 2.66 -14.44 -14.47
C GLY A 155 4.16 -14.17 -14.27
N ALA A 156 4.53 -13.49 -13.18
CA ALA A 156 5.91 -13.14 -12.82
C ALA A 156 6.80 -14.38 -12.57
N GLY A 157 6.21 -15.55 -12.31
CA GLY A 157 6.93 -16.82 -12.15
C GLY A 157 7.79 -17.22 -13.35
N ARG A 158 7.48 -16.70 -14.54
CA ARG A 158 8.30 -16.92 -15.75
C ARG A 158 9.66 -16.25 -15.68
N PHE A 159 9.81 -15.23 -14.87
CA PHE A 159 11.07 -14.50 -14.67
C PHE A 159 11.85 -15.00 -13.45
N HIS A 160 11.17 -15.65 -12.49
CA HIS A 160 11.74 -16.14 -11.23
C HIS A 160 11.32 -17.60 -10.96
N PRO A 161 11.66 -18.58 -11.85
CA PRO A 161 11.11 -19.92 -11.80
C PRO A 161 11.45 -20.67 -10.50
N GLU A 162 12.67 -20.48 -9.95
CA GLU A 162 13.07 -21.16 -8.72
C GLU A 162 12.33 -20.63 -7.49
N ALA A 163 12.08 -19.34 -7.43
CA ALA A 163 11.31 -18.72 -6.35
C ALA A 163 9.83 -19.08 -6.47
N TRP A 164 9.32 -19.11 -7.70
CA TRP A 164 7.96 -19.55 -8.01
C TRP A 164 7.70 -21.00 -7.56
N GLU A 165 8.61 -21.92 -7.89
CA GLU A 165 8.49 -23.32 -7.46
C GLU A 165 8.51 -23.46 -5.92
N ARG A 166 9.33 -22.67 -5.22
CA ARG A 166 9.32 -22.64 -3.74
C ARG A 166 7.99 -22.13 -3.20
N PHE A 167 7.48 -21.02 -3.74
CA PHE A 167 6.18 -20.46 -3.37
C PHE A 167 5.04 -21.48 -3.59
N ARG A 168 5.01 -22.10 -4.77
CA ARG A 168 4.05 -23.13 -5.12
C ARG A 168 4.18 -24.38 -4.22
N ALA A 169 5.40 -24.75 -3.85
CA ALA A 169 5.66 -25.90 -2.95
C ALA A 169 5.25 -25.62 -1.49
N GLY A 170 5.06 -24.37 -1.08
CA GLY A 170 4.58 -23.98 0.24
C GLY A 170 3.15 -24.44 0.56
N VAL A 171 2.34 -24.75 -0.47
CA VAL A 171 1.00 -25.29 -0.31
C VAL A 171 0.96 -26.82 -0.45
N PRO A 172 -0.08 -27.53 0.05
CA PRO A 172 -0.27 -28.97 -0.15
C PRO A 172 -0.19 -29.38 -1.62
N GLU A 173 0.35 -30.58 -1.90
CA GLU A 173 0.67 -31.03 -3.25
C GLU A 173 -0.55 -31.06 -4.17
N ASP A 174 -1.70 -31.47 -3.65
CA ASP A 174 -2.98 -31.54 -4.37
C ASP A 174 -3.61 -30.17 -4.64
N GLU A 175 -3.10 -29.09 -4.03
CA GLU A 175 -3.57 -27.71 -4.22
C GLU A 175 -2.67 -26.86 -5.14
N ARG A 176 -1.48 -27.37 -5.48
CA ARG A 176 -0.44 -26.60 -6.21
C ARG A 176 -0.83 -26.14 -7.62
N ASP A 177 -1.73 -26.86 -8.28
CA ASP A 177 -2.22 -26.52 -9.62
C ASP A 177 -3.56 -25.77 -9.58
N GLY A 178 -4.09 -25.52 -8.36
CA GLY A 178 -5.33 -24.81 -8.11
C GLY A 178 -5.15 -23.31 -7.81
N ASP A 179 -6.03 -22.81 -6.97
CA ASP A 179 -5.98 -21.45 -6.46
C ASP A 179 -5.01 -21.35 -5.27
N LEU A 180 -3.78 -20.90 -5.57
CA LEU A 180 -2.73 -20.75 -4.55
C LEU A 180 -3.09 -19.72 -3.49
N LEU A 181 -3.77 -18.63 -3.86
CA LEU A 181 -4.18 -17.60 -2.89
C LEU A 181 -5.16 -18.18 -1.87
N ALA A 182 -6.17 -18.93 -2.34
CA ALA A 182 -7.11 -19.62 -1.45
C ALA A 182 -6.41 -20.66 -0.57
N ALA A 183 -5.39 -21.37 -1.09
CA ALA A 183 -4.59 -22.30 -0.31
C ALA A 183 -3.80 -21.58 0.80
N TYR A 184 -3.15 -20.46 0.47
CA TYR A 184 -2.44 -19.66 1.47
C TYR A 184 -3.39 -19.07 2.52
N VAL A 185 -4.59 -18.63 2.14
CA VAL A 185 -5.62 -18.19 3.12
C VAL A 185 -5.87 -19.29 4.14
N ARG A 186 -6.07 -20.55 3.70
CA ARG A 186 -6.29 -21.69 4.62
C ARG A 186 -5.10 -21.94 5.54
N LEU A 187 -3.86 -21.84 5.02
CA LEU A 187 -2.64 -21.98 5.83
C LEU A 187 -2.53 -20.85 6.87
N MET A 188 -2.87 -19.63 6.51
CA MET A 188 -2.82 -18.47 7.42
C MET A 188 -3.90 -18.51 8.49
N GLU A 189 -5.00 -19.24 8.29
CA GLU A 189 -6.05 -19.48 9.30
C GLU A 189 -5.79 -20.76 10.14
N SER A 190 -4.66 -21.44 9.94
CA SER A 190 -4.30 -22.60 10.76
C SER A 190 -4.18 -22.24 12.25
N PRO A 191 -4.70 -23.07 13.19
CA PRO A 191 -4.46 -22.87 14.61
C PRO A 191 -2.99 -23.02 15.00
N ASP A 192 -2.20 -23.77 14.22
CA ASP A 192 -0.78 -23.99 14.46
C ASP A 192 0.04 -22.79 13.95
N ARG A 193 0.66 -22.06 14.90
CA ARG A 193 1.54 -20.91 14.58
C ARG A 193 2.72 -21.31 13.69
N ALA A 194 3.25 -22.53 13.80
CA ALA A 194 4.37 -22.98 12.98
C ALA A 194 3.97 -23.14 11.51
N VAL A 195 2.73 -23.56 11.24
CA VAL A 195 2.17 -23.61 9.88
C VAL A 195 2.05 -22.20 9.32
N ARG A 196 1.47 -21.25 10.06
CA ARG A 196 1.34 -19.87 9.63
C ARG A 196 2.69 -19.20 9.36
N ALA A 197 3.66 -19.41 10.26
CA ALA A 197 5.01 -18.85 10.11
C ALA A 197 5.73 -19.36 8.85
N ARG A 198 5.61 -20.64 8.55
CA ARG A 198 6.20 -21.25 7.37
C ARG A 198 5.54 -20.72 6.09
N ALA A 199 4.21 -20.71 6.04
CA ALA A 199 3.47 -20.16 4.91
C ALA A 199 3.79 -18.68 4.68
N ALA A 200 3.95 -17.90 5.74
CA ALA A 200 4.37 -16.50 5.65
C ALA A 200 5.78 -16.36 5.06
N ALA A 201 6.73 -17.17 5.48
CA ALA A 201 8.09 -17.17 4.95
C ALA A 201 8.14 -17.53 3.45
N ASP A 202 7.37 -18.53 3.02
CA ASP A 202 7.28 -18.97 1.62
C ASP A 202 6.68 -17.85 0.73
N TRP A 203 5.61 -17.20 1.19
CA TRP A 203 4.98 -16.07 0.50
C TRP A 203 5.95 -14.88 0.38
N LEU A 204 6.54 -14.45 1.49
CA LEU A 204 7.44 -13.30 1.50
C LEU A 204 8.72 -13.54 0.70
N GLY A 205 9.23 -14.78 0.71
CA GLY A 205 10.35 -15.17 -0.14
C GLY A 205 10.03 -15.06 -1.63
N TRP A 206 8.78 -15.26 -2.02
CA TRP A 206 8.31 -15.03 -3.38
C TRP A 206 8.27 -13.52 -3.70
N GLU A 207 7.62 -12.70 -2.89
CA GLU A 207 7.53 -11.25 -3.13
C GLU A 207 8.91 -10.58 -3.14
N ASP A 208 9.80 -10.97 -2.23
CA ASP A 208 11.19 -10.49 -2.24
C ASP A 208 11.92 -10.87 -3.54
N ALA A 209 11.72 -12.09 -4.05
CA ALA A 209 12.36 -12.53 -5.28
C ALA A 209 11.91 -11.70 -6.50
N VAL A 210 10.62 -11.35 -6.56
CA VAL A 210 10.06 -10.55 -7.66
C VAL A 210 10.74 -9.18 -7.75
N ILE A 211 11.01 -8.51 -6.61
CA ILE A 211 11.52 -7.14 -6.62
C ILE A 211 13.03 -7.02 -6.44
N THR A 212 13.70 -8.04 -5.87
CA THR A 212 15.16 -7.96 -5.61
C THR A 212 15.97 -7.81 -6.89
N GLY A 213 15.52 -8.39 -8.01
CA GLY A 213 16.20 -8.30 -9.30
C GLY A 213 15.98 -7.01 -10.08
N GLU A 214 15.12 -6.13 -9.58
CA GLU A 214 14.80 -4.86 -10.23
C GLU A 214 15.87 -3.78 -9.99
N PRO A 215 15.93 -2.72 -10.82
CA PRO A 215 16.70 -1.52 -10.48
C PRO A 215 16.25 -0.96 -9.12
N ASN A 216 17.21 -0.73 -8.25
CA ASN A 216 17.00 -0.29 -6.86
C ASN A 216 16.27 -1.32 -5.96
N GLY A 217 16.13 -2.56 -6.38
CA GLY A 217 15.55 -3.64 -5.58
C GLY A 217 16.28 -3.83 -4.25
N VAL A 218 15.52 -4.10 -3.18
CA VAL A 218 16.06 -4.27 -1.83
C VAL A 218 15.85 -5.71 -1.39
N PRO A 219 16.92 -6.50 -1.20
CA PRO A 219 16.80 -7.86 -0.67
C PRO A 219 16.13 -7.85 0.70
N GLY A 220 15.18 -8.76 0.92
CA GLY A 220 14.48 -8.88 2.19
C GLY A 220 13.49 -7.75 2.49
N MET A 221 13.08 -6.98 1.50
CA MET A 221 12.19 -5.84 1.69
C MET A 221 10.90 -6.21 2.43
N TYR A 222 10.37 -7.39 2.16
CA TYR A 222 9.16 -7.89 2.80
C TYR A 222 9.45 -8.88 3.93
N SER A 223 10.48 -9.70 3.83
CA SER A 223 10.80 -10.73 4.81
C SER A 223 11.64 -10.26 6.01
N ASP A 224 12.31 -9.09 5.93
CA ASP A 224 13.11 -8.53 7.05
C ASP A 224 12.21 -7.86 8.09
N ARG A 225 11.43 -8.69 8.78
CA ARG A 225 10.52 -8.30 9.89
C ARG A 225 10.40 -9.49 10.84
N ASP A 226 9.93 -9.23 12.07
CA ASP A 226 9.70 -10.34 13.00
C ASP A 226 8.57 -11.27 12.53
N VAL A 227 8.54 -12.49 13.09
CA VAL A 227 7.63 -13.55 12.63
C VAL A 227 6.16 -13.17 12.79
N ASP A 228 5.79 -12.41 13.83
CA ASP A 228 4.38 -12.02 14.01
C ASP A 228 3.99 -10.93 13.02
N GLU A 229 4.90 -10.01 12.67
CA GLU A 229 4.69 -9.05 11.59
C GLU A 229 4.62 -9.76 10.22
N GLN A 230 5.44 -10.80 9.96
CA GLN A 230 5.34 -11.63 8.75
C GLN A 230 3.98 -12.32 8.65
N ILE A 231 3.53 -12.96 9.72
CA ILE A 231 2.23 -13.65 9.78
C ILE A 231 1.09 -12.66 9.53
N ALA A 232 1.08 -11.51 10.20
CA ALA A 232 0.04 -10.49 10.03
C ALA A 232 0.00 -9.97 8.59
N PHE A 233 1.17 -9.63 8.03
CA PHE A 233 1.28 -9.14 6.66
C PHE A 233 0.70 -10.13 5.65
N VAL A 234 1.17 -11.38 5.68
CA VAL A 234 0.73 -12.40 4.70
C VAL A 234 -0.73 -12.79 4.89
N ARG A 235 -1.22 -12.87 6.13
CA ARG A 235 -2.64 -13.11 6.40
C ARG A 235 -3.51 -12.03 5.79
N ILE A 236 -3.12 -10.76 5.92
CA ILE A 236 -3.83 -9.63 5.32
C ILE A 236 -3.72 -9.66 3.80
N CYS A 237 -2.51 -9.84 3.23
CA CYS A 237 -2.33 -9.93 1.78
C CYS A 237 -3.19 -11.04 1.16
N ALA A 238 -3.10 -12.27 1.69
CA ALA A 238 -3.86 -13.41 1.20
C ALA A 238 -5.37 -13.15 1.29
N HIS A 239 -5.83 -12.58 2.41
CA HIS A 239 -7.23 -12.22 2.61
C HIS A 239 -7.72 -11.20 1.57
N PHE A 240 -6.99 -10.12 1.34
CA PHE A 240 -7.38 -9.09 0.38
C PHE A 240 -7.34 -9.60 -1.07
N PHE A 241 -6.25 -10.24 -1.47
CA PHE A 241 -6.07 -10.64 -2.86
C PHE A 241 -6.97 -11.83 -3.28
N SER A 242 -7.26 -12.76 -2.37
CA SER A 242 -8.22 -13.84 -2.65
C SER A 242 -9.65 -13.33 -2.85
N HIS A 243 -9.99 -12.16 -2.30
CA HIS A 243 -11.30 -11.53 -2.47
C HIS A 243 -11.30 -10.41 -3.52
N GLY A 244 -10.23 -10.27 -4.33
CA GLY A 244 -10.10 -9.17 -5.31
C GLY A 244 -10.27 -7.80 -4.66
N ALA A 245 -9.77 -7.65 -3.43
CA ALA A 245 -9.89 -6.42 -2.62
C ALA A 245 -11.33 -5.90 -2.49
N TRP A 246 -12.36 -6.73 -2.67
CA TRP A 246 -13.79 -6.33 -2.73
C TRP A 246 -14.08 -5.22 -3.73
N LEU A 247 -13.33 -5.18 -4.83
CA LEU A 247 -13.51 -4.29 -5.96
C LEU A 247 -14.00 -5.08 -7.18
N GLU A 248 -14.78 -4.44 -8.05
CA GLU A 248 -15.07 -5.00 -9.36
C GLU A 248 -13.81 -4.94 -10.24
N GLU A 249 -13.77 -5.78 -11.27
CA GLU A 249 -12.64 -5.78 -12.22
C GLU A 249 -12.46 -4.39 -12.83
N ASP A 250 -11.22 -3.91 -12.81
CA ASP A 250 -10.80 -2.58 -13.30
C ASP A 250 -11.60 -1.39 -12.74
N GLN A 251 -12.31 -1.56 -11.62
CA GLN A 251 -13.19 -0.54 -11.05
C GLN A 251 -12.48 0.80 -10.88
N LEU A 252 -11.28 0.81 -10.29
CA LEU A 252 -10.58 2.05 -9.96
C LEU A 252 -10.09 2.81 -11.19
N VAL A 253 -9.76 2.11 -12.27
CA VAL A 253 -9.41 2.72 -13.56
C VAL A 253 -10.67 3.20 -14.30
N ARG A 254 -11.69 2.36 -14.36
CA ARG A 254 -12.99 2.70 -14.98
C ARG A 254 -13.62 3.94 -14.35
N ASP A 255 -13.55 4.04 -13.04
CA ASP A 255 -14.16 5.12 -12.26
C ASP A 255 -13.23 6.33 -12.07
N ALA A 256 -12.05 6.36 -12.70
CA ALA A 256 -11.07 7.44 -12.56
C ALA A 256 -11.59 8.83 -13.00
N GLY A 257 -12.63 8.90 -13.83
CA GLY A 257 -13.31 10.15 -14.16
C GLY A 257 -13.95 10.87 -12.95
N LYS A 258 -14.23 10.15 -11.84
CA LYS A 258 -14.68 10.75 -10.58
C LYS A 258 -13.61 11.64 -9.91
N LEU A 259 -12.35 11.52 -10.33
CA LEU A 259 -11.22 12.31 -9.84
C LEU A 259 -11.04 13.63 -10.61
N ALA A 260 -11.93 13.95 -11.55
CA ALA A 260 -11.88 15.21 -12.30
C ALA A 260 -11.88 16.41 -11.34
N GLY A 261 -10.95 17.36 -11.57
CA GLY A 261 -10.72 18.52 -10.72
C GLY A 261 -9.78 18.27 -9.53
N ILE A 262 -9.33 17.03 -9.30
CA ILE A 262 -8.32 16.71 -8.30
C ILE A 262 -6.97 16.57 -9.03
N PRO A 263 -6.01 17.46 -8.85
CA PRO A 263 -4.69 17.33 -9.47
C PRO A 263 -3.91 16.17 -8.84
N GLY A 264 -3.12 15.46 -9.65
CA GLY A 264 -2.33 14.36 -9.12
C GLY A 264 -1.05 14.06 -9.90
N LEU A 265 -0.13 13.37 -9.21
CA LEU A 265 1.02 12.71 -9.80
C LEU A 265 0.86 11.20 -9.69
N VAL A 266 0.99 10.53 -10.83
CA VAL A 266 1.10 9.07 -10.98
C VAL A 266 2.54 8.77 -11.36
N ALA A 267 3.33 8.19 -10.45
CA ALA A 267 4.74 7.88 -10.65
C ALA A 267 5.01 6.38 -10.52
N THR A 268 5.66 5.76 -11.51
CA THR A 268 5.94 4.33 -11.51
C THR A 268 7.29 4.02 -12.18
N GLY A 269 7.90 2.88 -11.82
CA GLY A 269 9.10 2.37 -12.44
C GLY A 269 8.79 1.61 -13.75
N ARG A 270 9.65 1.78 -14.76
CA ARG A 270 9.58 1.01 -16.00
C ARG A 270 9.74 -0.50 -15.75
N HIS A 271 10.54 -0.84 -14.77
CA HIS A 271 10.94 -2.20 -14.43
C HIS A 271 10.24 -2.75 -13.20
N ASP A 272 9.15 -2.12 -12.76
CA ASP A 272 8.35 -2.60 -11.64
C ASP A 272 7.66 -3.92 -12.01
N MET A 273 8.16 -5.02 -11.46
CA MET A 273 7.64 -6.37 -11.68
C MET A 273 6.47 -6.69 -10.75
N GLY A 274 6.41 -6.02 -9.59
CA GLY A 274 5.29 -6.15 -8.66
C GLY A 274 4.03 -5.44 -9.15
N CYS A 275 4.22 -4.20 -9.67
CA CYS A 275 3.14 -3.34 -10.17
C CYS A 275 3.52 -2.81 -11.57
N PRO A 276 3.35 -3.61 -12.63
CA PRO A 276 3.77 -3.21 -13.98
C PRO A 276 3.17 -1.87 -14.42
N PRO A 277 3.93 -1.03 -15.17
CA PRO A 277 3.54 0.35 -15.47
C PRO A 277 2.29 0.50 -16.36
N HIS A 278 1.75 -0.60 -16.88
CA HIS A 278 0.54 -0.60 -17.68
C HIS A 278 -0.66 -0.01 -16.94
N THR A 279 -0.89 -0.43 -15.69
CA THR A 279 -2.00 0.08 -14.87
C THR A 279 -1.86 1.59 -14.62
N ALA A 280 -0.65 2.07 -14.31
CA ALA A 280 -0.38 3.49 -14.14
C ALA A 280 -0.68 4.30 -15.42
N TRP A 281 -0.35 3.73 -16.58
CA TRP A 281 -0.65 4.32 -17.88
C TRP A 281 -2.16 4.42 -18.15
N GLU A 282 -2.91 3.34 -17.93
CA GLU A 282 -4.37 3.33 -18.14
C GLU A 282 -5.08 4.26 -17.14
N LEU A 283 -4.66 4.27 -15.87
CA LEU A 283 -5.18 5.20 -14.87
C LEU A 283 -4.99 6.66 -15.29
N ALA A 284 -3.78 7.02 -15.71
CA ALA A 284 -3.49 8.40 -16.13
C ALA A 284 -4.26 8.84 -17.38
N LYS A 285 -4.58 7.92 -18.29
CA LYS A 285 -5.46 8.20 -19.44
C LYS A 285 -6.91 8.46 -19.03
N ALA A 286 -7.37 7.77 -18.00
CA ALA A 286 -8.75 7.86 -17.53
C ALA A 286 -8.97 9.01 -16.53
N TRP A 287 -7.91 9.55 -15.93
CA TRP A 287 -7.96 10.65 -14.94
C TRP A 287 -7.48 11.96 -15.56
N PRO A 288 -8.38 12.94 -15.86
CA PRO A 288 -8.04 14.13 -16.66
C PRO A 288 -6.95 15.03 -16.08
N ASP A 289 -6.85 15.09 -14.74
CA ASP A 289 -5.93 15.98 -14.02
C ASP A 289 -4.66 15.27 -13.53
N ALA A 290 -4.41 14.03 -14.00
CA ALA A 290 -3.23 13.27 -13.67
C ALA A 290 -2.02 13.66 -14.51
N ARG A 291 -0.86 13.79 -13.87
CA ARG A 291 0.45 13.81 -14.52
C ARG A 291 1.09 12.44 -14.37
N LEU A 292 1.44 11.79 -15.46
CA LEU A 292 2.13 10.50 -15.45
C LEU A 292 3.64 10.69 -15.57
N HIS A 293 4.38 9.98 -14.71
CA HIS A 293 5.83 9.82 -14.82
C HIS A 293 6.21 8.35 -14.76
N ILE A 294 6.79 7.83 -15.83
CA ILE A 294 7.36 6.47 -15.88
C ILE A 294 8.89 6.62 -15.89
N SER A 295 9.54 6.17 -14.83
CA SER A 295 10.99 6.27 -14.65
C SER A 295 11.70 5.06 -15.25
N ASP A 296 12.59 5.29 -16.22
CA ASP A 296 13.27 4.20 -16.95
C ASP A 296 14.37 3.50 -16.12
N ASP A 297 14.77 4.09 -14.98
CA ASP A 297 15.80 3.57 -14.08
C ASP A 297 15.24 3.05 -12.73
N SER A 298 13.92 2.84 -12.66
CA SER A 298 13.23 2.41 -11.44
C SER A 298 12.49 1.10 -11.63
N GLY A 299 12.47 0.28 -10.58
CA GLY A 299 11.55 -0.82 -10.35
C GLY A 299 10.41 -0.41 -9.40
N HIS A 300 9.98 -1.34 -8.55
CA HIS A 300 9.02 -1.09 -7.46
C HIS A 300 9.57 -0.07 -6.46
N VAL A 301 10.88 -0.12 -6.22
CA VAL A 301 11.59 0.91 -5.45
C VAL A 301 12.06 2.01 -6.40
N GLY A 302 11.62 3.23 -6.14
CA GLY A 302 11.96 4.39 -6.97
C GLY A 302 13.44 4.78 -6.88
N SER A 303 14.03 5.10 -8.03
CA SER A 303 15.37 5.70 -8.13
C SER A 303 15.40 7.13 -7.59
N GLU A 304 16.59 7.71 -7.44
CA GLU A 304 16.73 9.12 -7.06
C GLU A 304 16.11 10.05 -8.11
N SER A 305 16.13 9.69 -9.40
CA SER A 305 15.50 10.48 -10.46
C SER A 305 13.98 10.51 -10.31
N MET A 306 13.35 9.36 -10.04
CA MET A 306 11.92 9.27 -9.75
C MET A 306 11.56 10.01 -8.47
N MET A 307 12.33 9.82 -7.39
CA MET A 307 12.08 10.51 -6.12
C MET A 307 12.25 12.02 -6.21
N ARG A 308 13.03 12.53 -7.16
CA ARG A 308 13.10 13.96 -7.46
C ARG A 308 11.77 14.47 -8.01
N VAL A 309 11.17 13.77 -8.98
CA VAL A 309 9.86 14.14 -9.55
C VAL A 309 8.76 14.11 -8.47
N VAL A 310 8.81 13.12 -7.58
CA VAL A 310 7.90 13.03 -6.43
C VAL A 310 8.08 14.24 -5.49
N ARG A 311 9.32 14.59 -5.13
CA ARG A 311 9.60 15.75 -4.28
C ARG A 311 9.19 17.06 -4.95
N ASP A 312 9.43 17.22 -6.26
CA ASP A 312 9.00 18.41 -7.02
C ASP A 312 7.48 18.59 -6.97
N ALA A 313 6.71 17.48 -7.06
CA ALA A 313 5.26 17.53 -6.90
C ALA A 313 4.84 17.87 -5.46
N ILE A 314 5.52 17.32 -4.44
CA ILE A 314 5.30 17.71 -3.05
C ILE A 314 5.53 19.21 -2.84
N GLU A 315 6.61 19.76 -3.41
CA GLU A 315 6.90 21.19 -3.33
C GLU A 315 5.85 22.06 -4.05
N GLU A 316 5.35 21.60 -5.20
CA GLU A 316 4.28 22.27 -5.93
C GLU A 316 2.96 22.28 -5.14
N PHE A 317 2.61 21.13 -4.53
CA PHE A 317 1.33 20.95 -3.84
C PHE A 317 1.25 21.74 -2.53
N LYS A 318 2.37 22.13 -1.93
CA LYS A 318 2.36 22.82 -0.62
C LYS A 318 1.67 24.18 -0.64
N ASP A 319 1.61 24.83 -1.79
CA ASP A 319 1.09 26.20 -1.95
C ASP A 319 -0.30 26.25 -2.63
N ARG A 320 -0.92 25.08 -2.89
CA ARG A 320 -2.26 24.96 -3.47
C ARG A 320 -3.40 25.00 -2.46
#